data_8cdf0672028e59269fa11421ff94f90d
#
_entry.id   8cdf0672028e59269fa11421ff94f90d
#
_cell.length_a   1.000
_cell.length_b   1.000
_cell.length_c   1.000
_cell.angle_alpha   90.00
_cell.angle_beta   90.00
_cell.angle_gamma   90.00
#
_symmetry.space_group_name_H-M   'P 1'
#
loop_
_entity.id
_entity.type
_entity.pdbx_description
1 polymer ?
#
loop_
_entity_poly.entity_id
_entity_poly.type
_entity_poly.pdbx_seq_one_letter_code
_entity_poly.pdbx_strand_id
1 'polypeptide(L)'
;MTTSEEVVKASQTATTGGRKFDGDKLQYGLLPPLALKATVEILTFGAKKYEPDNWKHVPDSKRRYFDAMQRHLWAWKEGEQNDPESGKNHLAHALCCLMFLYEHDIMYSVDDNS
;
A
#
# COMPACT_ATOMS: atom_id res chain seq x y z
N MET A 1 9.15 5.46 21.25
CA MET A 1 8.81 6.42 20.18
C MET A 1 7.61 7.24 20.60
N THR A 2 7.72 8.54 20.49
CA THR A 2 6.62 9.43 20.82
C THR A 2 5.53 9.33 19.74
N THR A 3 4.28 9.19 20.14
CA THR A 3 3.17 9.16 19.19
C THR A 3 2.91 10.56 18.64
N SER A 4 2.22 10.62 17.51
CA SER A 4 1.79 11.90 16.95
C SER A 4 0.92 12.68 17.92
N GLU A 5 0.07 11.98 18.66
CA GLU A 5 -0.81 12.60 19.64
C GLU A 5 -0.04 13.22 20.79
N GLU A 6 0.98 12.55 21.28
CA GLU A 6 1.82 13.07 22.35
C GLU A 6 2.57 14.30 21.90
N VAL A 7 3.08 14.30 20.68
CA VAL A 7 3.77 15.45 20.11
C VAL A 7 2.82 16.64 19.98
N VAL A 8 1.62 16.40 19.47
CA VAL A 8 0.61 17.45 19.34
C VAL A 8 0.23 18.01 20.70
N LYS A 9 0.02 17.13 21.68
CA LYS A 9 -0.35 17.54 23.01
C LYS A 9 0.76 18.38 23.65
N ALA A 10 2.01 17.96 23.50
CA ALA A 10 3.15 18.72 24.02
C ALA A 10 3.25 20.08 23.35
N SER A 11 3.02 20.15 22.05
CA SER A 11 3.02 21.41 21.32
C SER A 11 1.93 22.36 21.82
N GLN A 12 0.75 21.80 22.09
CA GLN A 12 -0.36 22.61 22.60
C GLN A 12 -0.11 23.18 23.96
N THR A 13 0.71 22.53 24.77
CA THR A 13 1.07 23.02 26.09
C THR A 13 2.28 23.94 26.08
N ALA A 14 2.99 24.00 24.96
CA ALA A 14 4.14 24.90 24.85
C ALA A 14 3.70 26.33 24.71
N THR A 15 4.53 27.23 25.21
CA THR A 15 4.24 28.69 25.22
C THR A 15 4.46 29.34 23.85
N THR A 16 5.00 28.59 22.88
CA THR A 16 5.32 29.12 21.55
C THR A 16 4.10 29.30 20.66
N GLY A 17 2.94 28.87 21.11
CA GLY A 17 1.69 29.27 20.48
C GLY A 17 1.26 28.47 19.28
N GLY A 18 2.07 27.52 18.78
CA GLY A 18 1.63 26.69 17.67
C GLY A 18 0.59 25.69 18.13
N ARG A 19 -0.59 25.72 17.49
CA ARG A 19 -1.67 24.77 17.81
C ARG A 19 -2.22 24.14 16.56
N LYS A 20 -2.65 22.88 16.72
CA LYS A 20 -3.24 22.13 15.62
C LYS A 20 -4.30 21.20 16.19
N PHE A 21 -5.48 21.21 15.59
CA PHE A 21 -6.62 20.42 16.06
C PHE A 21 -6.83 19.28 15.08
N ASP A 22 -6.11 18.20 15.28
CA ASP A 22 -6.13 17.03 14.37
C ASP A 22 -6.42 15.71 15.08
N GLY A 23 -6.99 15.77 16.30
CA GLY A 23 -7.25 14.58 17.10
C GLY A 23 -8.14 13.53 16.43
N ASP A 24 -9.07 13.96 15.57
CA ASP A 24 -10.00 13.07 14.88
C ASP A 24 -9.59 12.78 13.44
N LYS A 25 -8.42 13.24 13.02
CA LYS A 25 -7.95 13.07 11.65
C LYS A 25 -7.13 11.79 11.51
N LEU A 26 -7.04 11.31 10.27
CA LEU A 26 -6.29 10.09 9.97
C LEU A 26 -4.80 10.27 10.28
N GLN A 27 -4.24 9.28 10.93
CA GLN A 27 -2.85 9.29 11.38
C GLN A 27 -2.00 8.42 10.45
N TYR A 28 -1.62 8.96 9.31
CA TYR A 28 -0.83 8.23 8.31
C TYR A 28 0.53 7.78 8.85
N GLY A 29 1.03 8.43 9.91
CA GLY A 29 2.27 8.03 10.56
C GLY A 29 2.24 6.67 11.23
N LEU A 30 1.03 6.07 11.35
CA LEU A 30 0.90 4.71 11.89
C LEU A 30 1.24 3.63 10.86
N LEU A 31 1.38 3.98 9.58
CA LEU A 31 1.75 3.01 8.56
C LEU A 31 3.14 2.43 8.84
N PRO A 32 3.28 1.10 8.70
CA PRO A 32 4.60 0.47 8.84
C PRO A 32 5.55 1.01 7.76
N PRO A 33 6.64 1.68 8.12
CA PRO A 33 7.46 2.36 7.12
C PRO A 33 8.20 1.45 6.16
N LEU A 34 8.63 0.27 6.62
CA LEU A 34 9.31 -0.66 5.72
C LEU A 34 8.37 -1.24 4.68
N ALA A 35 7.16 -1.58 5.09
CA ALA A 35 6.15 -2.08 4.17
C ALA A 35 5.73 -1.01 3.17
N LEU A 36 5.58 0.22 3.65
CA LEU A 36 5.25 1.34 2.77
C LEU A 36 6.33 1.55 1.72
N LYS A 37 7.59 1.58 2.14
CA LYS A 37 8.71 1.77 1.21
C LYS A 37 8.78 0.64 0.19
N ALA A 38 8.65 -0.60 0.63
CA ALA A 38 8.68 -1.76 -0.26
C ALA A 38 7.56 -1.68 -1.29
N THR A 39 6.37 -1.28 -0.87
CA THR A 39 5.23 -1.10 -1.76
C THR A 39 5.51 -0.05 -2.82
N VAL A 40 6.06 1.09 -2.42
CA VAL A 40 6.39 2.17 -3.34
C VAL A 40 7.47 1.73 -4.32
N GLU A 41 8.44 0.95 -3.87
CA GLU A 41 9.48 0.40 -4.76
C GLU A 41 8.88 -0.49 -5.85
N ILE A 42 7.91 -1.33 -5.50
CA ILE A 42 7.21 -2.18 -6.47
C ILE A 42 6.44 -1.32 -7.47
N LEU A 43 5.72 -0.32 -6.97
CA LEU A 43 4.95 0.59 -7.83
C LEU A 43 5.87 1.34 -8.80
N THR A 44 7.02 1.75 -8.32
CA THR A 44 8.02 2.46 -9.15
C THR A 44 8.57 1.54 -10.22
N PHE A 45 8.87 0.29 -9.86
CA PHE A 45 9.32 -0.74 -10.80
C PHE A 45 8.28 -0.96 -11.89
N GLY A 46 7.03 -1.12 -11.51
CA GLY A 46 5.93 -1.34 -12.45
C GLY A 46 5.72 -0.16 -13.40
N ALA A 47 5.85 1.06 -12.87
CA ALA A 47 5.69 2.26 -13.69
C ALA A 47 6.79 2.37 -14.75
N LYS A 48 8.00 1.89 -14.46
CA LYS A 48 9.09 1.87 -15.43
C LYS A 48 8.92 0.75 -16.45
N LYS A 49 8.41 -0.40 -16.02
CA LYS A 49 8.22 -1.56 -16.88
C LYS A 49 7.08 -1.36 -17.88
N TYR A 50 6.00 -0.79 -17.43
CA TYR A 50 4.80 -0.57 -18.24
C TYR A 50 4.58 0.92 -18.47
N GLU A 51 3.90 1.56 -17.52
CA GLU A 51 3.68 3.01 -17.48
C GLU A 51 3.01 3.33 -16.14
N PRO A 52 3.03 4.57 -15.69
CA PRO A 52 2.30 4.93 -14.48
C PRO A 52 0.82 4.58 -14.60
N ASP A 53 0.26 4.05 -13.53
CA ASP A 53 -1.17 3.71 -13.45
C ASP A 53 -1.62 2.59 -14.39
N ASN A 54 -0.68 1.83 -14.95
CA ASN A 54 -1.04 0.71 -15.83
C ASN A 54 -2.03 -0.26 -15.15
N TRP A 55 -1.87 -0.47 -13.85
CA TRP A 55 -2.73 -1.39 -13.10
C TRP A 55 -4.22 -1.04 -13.18
N LYS A 56 -4.55 0.24 -13.43
CA LYS A 56 -5.94 0.69 -13.53
C LYS A 56 -6.63 0.15 -14.78
N HIS A 57 -5.86 -0.24 -15.78
CA HIS A 57 -6.37 -0.60 -17.09
C HIS A 57 -6.25 -2.08 -17.43
N VAL A 58 -5.78 -2.89 -16.49
CA VAL A 58 -5.63 -4.33 -16.72
C VAL A 58 -7.01 -4.98 -16.82
N PRO A 59 -7.33 -5.63 -17.95
CA PRO A 59 -8.63 -6.29 -18.07
C PRO A 59 -8.72 -7.49 -17.12
N ASP A 60 -9.94 -7.77 -16.66
CA ASP A 60 -10.19 -8.86 -15.73
C ASP A 60 -9.30 -8.75 -14.48
N SER A 61 -9.15 -7.53 -14.00
CA SER A 61 -8.17 -7.17 -12.99
C SER A 61 -8.38 -7.89 -11.66
N LYS A 62 -9.64 -8.07 -11.23
CA LYS A 62 -9.91 -8.71 -9.93
C LYS A 62 -9.37 -10.12 -9.89
N ARG A 63 -9.68 -10.92 -10.92
CA ARG A 63 -9.18 -12.29 -11.00
C ARG A 63 -7.67 -12.33 -11.13
N ARG A 64 -7.13 -11.50 -12.00
CA ARG A 64 -5.69 -11.53 -12.32
C ARG A 64 -4.83 -11.07 -11.15
N TYR A 65 -5.25 -10.03 -10.43
CA TYR A 65 -4.51 -9.57 -9.25
C TYR A 65 -4.69 -10.49 -8.05
N PHE A 66 -5.87 -11.10 -7.93
CA PHE A 66 -6.04 -12.11 -6.89
C PHE A 66 -5.11 -13.29 -7.12
N ASP A 67 -5.06 -13.80 -8.35
CA ASP A 67 -4.19 -14.91 -8.69
C ASP A 67 -2.72 -14.56 -8.48
N ALA A 68 -2.33 -13.35 -8.90
CA ALA A 68 -0.95 -12.89 -8.72
C ALA A 68 -0.60 -12.79 -7.23
N MET A 69 -1.51 -12.25 -6.43
CA MET A 69 -1.32 -12.16 -4.99
C MET A 69 -1.11 -13.54 -4.38
N GLN A 70 -1.94 -14.51 -4.78
CA GLN A 70 -1.83 -15.88 -4.29
C GLN A 70 -0.49 -16.50 -4.69
N ARG A 71 -0.06 -16.30 -5.94
CA ARG A 71 1.24 -16.83 -6.38
C ARG A 71 2.38 -16.29 -5.53
N HIS A 72 2.37 -15.00 -5.23
CA HIS A 72 3.41 -14.40 -4.40
C HIS A 72 3.35 -14.89 -2.96
N LEU A 73 2.16 -15.01 -2.40
CA LEU A 73 2.02 -15.50 -1.02
C LEU A 73 2.51 -16.94 -0.89
N TRP A 74 2.14 -17.81 -1.85
CA TRP A 74 2.56 -19.21 -1.80
C TRP A 74 4.05 -19.38 -2.10
N ALA A 75 4.61 -18.59 -3.00
CA ALA A 75 6.06 -18.62 -3.23
C ALA A 75 6.81 -18.27 -1.95
N TRP A 76 6.37 -17.23 -1.27
CA TRP A 76 6.95 -16.85 0.02
C TRP A 76 6.77 -17.94 1.07
N LYS A 77 5.57 -18.50 1.15
CA LYS A 77 5.26 -19.56 2.11
C LYS A 77 6.14 -20.79 1.92
N GLU A 78 6.50 -21.08 0.70
CA GLU A 78 7.36 -22.23 0.36
C GLU A 78 8.85 -21.93 0.50
N GLY A 79 9.21 -20.70 0.86
CA GLY A 79 10.59 -20.36 1.15
C GLY A 79 11.29 -19.44 0.16
N GLU A 80 10.63 -19.07 -0.94
CA GLU A 80 11.20 -18.13 -1.88
C GLU A 80 10.88 -16.70 -1.40
N GLN A 81 11.88 -16.04 -0.85
CA GLN A 81 11.68 -14.72 -0.27
C GLN A 81 11.43 -13.65 -1.34
N ASN A 82 12.24 -13.64 -2.38
CA ASN A 82 12.20 -12.59 -3.40
C ASN A 82 11.75 -13.14 -4.74
N ASP A 83 10.96 -12.33 -5.44
CA ASP A 83 10.55 -12.63 -6.81
C ASP A 83 11.76 -12.56 -7.74
N PRO A 84 12.04 -13.62 -8.52
CA PRO A 84 13.24 -13.62 -9.38
C PRO A 84 13.24 -12.54 -10.46
N GLU A 85 12.06 -12.14 -10.94
CA GLU A 85 11.98 -11.15 -12.00
C GLU A 85 12.34 -9.76 -11.49
N SER A 86 11.79 -9.35 -10.36
CA SER A 86 12.00 -7.99 -9.84
C SER A 86 13.09 -7.91 -8.79
N GLY A 87 13.44 -9.03 -8.17
CA GLY A 87 14.36 -9.03 -7.03
C GLY A 87 13.71 -8.52 -5.76
N LYS A 88 12.40 -8.24 -5.77
CA LYS A 88 11.69 -7.67 -4.63
C LYS A 88 10.95 -8.76 -3.87
N ASN A 89 10.74 -8.52 -2.58
CA ASN A 89 10.09 -9.46 -1.69
C ASN A 89 8.69 -9.81 -2.18
N HIS A 90 8.36 -11.11 -2.16
CA HIS A 90 7.03 -11.58 -2.56
C HIS A 90 5.91 -10.97 -1.73
N LEU A 91 6.14 -10.71 -0.45
CA LEU A 91 5.12 -10.09 0.40
C LEU A 91 4.81 -8.66 -0.05
N ALA A 92 5.83 -7.94 -0.51
CA ALA A 92 5.61 -6.60 -1.05
C ALA A 92 4.79 -6.64 -2.33
N HIS A 93 5.07 -7.60 -3.20
CA HIS A 93 4.24 -7.81 -4.41
C HIS A 93 2.80 -8.16 -4.06
N ALA A 94 2.62 -9.04 -3.08
CA ALA A 94 1.27 -9.43 -2.63
C ALA A 94 0.52 -8.22 -2.06
N LEU A 95 1.22 -7.37 -1.32
CA LEU A 95 0.62 -6.16 -0.76
C LEU A 95 0.17 -5.21 -1.86
N CYS A 96 0.98 -5.03 -2.92
CA CYS A 96 0.59 -4.21 -4.06
C CYS A 96 -0.65 -4.78 -4.75
N CYS A 97 -0.70 -6.09 -4.96
CA CYS A 97 -1.86 -6.74 -5.56
C CYS A 97 -3.12 -6.49 -4.73
N LEU A 98 -2.99 -6.58 -3.41
CA LEU A 98 -4.12 -6.33 -2.51
C LEU A 98 -4.59 -4.88 -2.62
N MET A 99 -3.68 -3.93 -2.72
CA MET A 99 -4.03 -2.54 -2.91
C MET A 99 -4.77 -2.32 -4.22
N PHE A 100 -4.31 -2.95 -5.31
CA PHE A 100 -4.99 -2.87 -6.60
C PHE A 100 -6.39 -3.47 -6.53
N LEU A 101 -6.52 -4.62 -5.87
CA LEU A 101 -7.83 -5.25 -5.67
C LEU A 101 -8.78 -4.33 -4.93
N TYR A 102 -8.30 -3.72 -3.86
CA TYR A 102 -9.12 -2.80 -3.07
C TYR A 102 -9.59 -1.62 -3.92
N GLU A 103 -8.65 -1.01 -4.66
CA GLU A 103 -8.97 0.14 -5.51
C GLU A 103 -9.99 -0.24 -6.58
N HIS A 104 -9.79 -1.36 -7.27
CA HIS A 104 -10.72 -1.82 -8.30
C HIS A 104 -12.09 -2.15 -7.72
N ASP A 105 -12.12 -2.76 -6.52
CA ASP A 105 -13.36 -3.10 -5.88
C ASP A 105 -14.19 -1.86 -5.56
N ILE A 106 -13.56 -0.81 -5.07
CA ILE A 106 -14.25 0.44 -4.76
C ILE A 106 -14.64 1.22 -6.02
N MET A 107 -13.70 1.34 -6.97
CA MET A 107 -13.92 2.14 -8.18
C MET A 107 -14.97 1.54 -9.11
N TYR A 108 -15.02 0.22 -9.17
CA TYR A 108 -15.89 -0.47 -10.14
C TYR A 108 -16.98 -1.31 -9.49
N SER A 109 -17.27 -1.09 -8.22
CA SER A 109 -18.28 -1.88 -7.51
C SER A 109 -19.67 -1.72 -8.11
N VAL A 110 -19.98 -0.54 -8.64
CA VAL A 110 -21.28 -0.28 -9.29
C VAL A 110 -21.36 -1.08 -10.58
N ASP A 111 -20.27 -1.13 -11.33
CA ASP A 111 -20.22 -1.86 -12.61
C ASP A 111 -20.37 -3.36 -12.40
N ASP A 112 -19.81 -3.87 -11.30
CA ASP A 112 -19.91 -5.29 -10.97
C ASP A 112 -21.33 -5.73 -10.69
N ASN A 113 -22.18 -4.81 -10.27
CA ASN A 113 -23.58 -5.08 -9.92
C ASN A 113 -24.56 -4.80 -11.04
N SER A 114 -24.09 -4.28 -12.14
CA SER A 114 -24.94 -3.90 -13.26
C SER A 114 -25.07 -5.00 -14.31
#